data_d7637c9a988037581908637011ac210d
#
_entry.id   d7637c9a988037581908637011ac210d
#
_cell.length_a   1.000
_cell.length_b   1.000
_cell.length_c   1.000
_cell.angle_alpha   90.00
_cell.angle_beta   90.00
_cell.angle_gamma   90.00
#
_symmetry.space_group_name_H-M   'P 1'
#
loop_
_entity.id
_entity.type
_entity.pdbx_description
1 polymer ?
#
loop_
_entity_poly.entity_id
_entity_poly.type
_entity_poly.pdbx_seq_one_letter_code
_entity_poly.pdbx_strand_id
1 'polypeptide(L)'
;MLADGGVTIGDLAVLRDQPAVFGPVASTATAWRVLDSVDESLLDQVKLARAATRERAWWLRGEAGRGVLAVRCAGTVVPGLVIDLDATLVTCHSEKQGSAPTYKHGYGYHPLLAWLDNTGEALAGMLRPGNANAECRRRPHQRDR
;
A
#
# COMPACT_ATOMS: atom_id res chain seq x y z
N MET A 1 13.65 1.39 -6.34
CA MET A 1 13.97 0.31 -5.39
C MET A 1 12.92 -0.79 -5.42
N LEU A 2 11.69 -0.59 -4.90
CA LEU A 2 10.67 -1.66 -4.92
C LEU A 2 10.34 -2.13 -6.34
N ALA A 3 10.21 -1.20 -7.29
CA ALA A 3 9.98 -1.51 -8.71
C ALA A 3 11.14 -2.31 -9.36
N ASP A 4 12.31 -2.27 -8.76
CA ASP A 4 13.52 -2.95 -9.24
C ASP A 4 13.80 -4.25 -8.45
N GLY A 5 12.79 -4.75 -7.72
CA GLY A 5 12.86 -6.00 -6.98
C GLY A 5 13.46 -5.90 -5.56
N GLY A 6 13.75 -4.69 -5.07
CA GLY A 6 14.22 -4.50 -3.71
C GLY A 6 13.14 -4.79 -2.66
N VAL A 7 13.50 -5.49 -1.61
CA VAL A 7 12.59 -5.93 -0.52
C VAL A 7 12.87 -5.21 0.80
N THR A 8 14.07 -4.67 0.96
CA THR A 8 14.51 -4.00 2.19
C THR A 8 15.10 -2.63 1.89
N ILE A 9 15.16 -1.75 2.90
CA ILE A 9 15.83 -0.45 2.76
C ILE A 9 17.33 -0.63 2.42
N GLY A 10 17.92 -1.76 2.82
CA GLY A 10 19.31 -2.11 2.49
C GLY A 10 19.56 -2.18 0.98
N ASP A 11 18.56 -2.58 0.21
CA ASP A 11 18.65 -2.74 -1.24
C ASP A 11 18.81 -1.41 -2.00
N LEU A 12 18.63 -0.26 -1.30
CA LEU A 12 19.02 1.05 -1.85
C LEU A 12 20.50 1.12 -2.23
N ALA A 13 21.35 0.29 -1.65
CA ALA A 13 22.75 0.21 -2.01
C ALA A 13 22.94 -0.11 -3.49
N VAL A 14 22.13 -1.01 -4.04
CA VAL A 14 22.18 -1.40 -5.45
C VAL A 14 21.95 -0.21 -6.38
N LEU A 15 21.02 0.68 -6.05
CA LEU A 15 20.77 1.90 -6.82
C LEU A 15 21.89 2.92 -6.62
N ARG A 16 22.36 3.08 -5.39
CA ARG A 16 23.43 4.02 -5.03
C ARG A 16 24.75 3.68 -5.71
N ASP A 17 25.03 2.40 -5.91
CA ASP A 17 26.25 1.93 -6.54
C ASP A 17 26.23 2.11 -8.09
N GLN A 18 25.13 2.65 -8.62
CA GLN A 18 24.95 2.94 -10.04
C GLN A 18 24.59 4.43 -10.30
N PRO A 19 25.43 5.38 -9.87
CA PRO A 19 25.10 6.81 -9.93
C PRO A 19 24.94 7.35 -11.35
N ALA A 20 25.52 6.71 -12.33
CA ALA A 20 25.38 7.08 -13.75
C ALA A 20 23.94 6.85 -14.27
N VAL A 21 23.20 5.92 -13.67
CA VAL A 21 21.81 5.58 -14.04
C VAL A 21 20.80 6.29 -13.16
N PHE A 22 21.00 6.26 -11.85
CA PHE A 22 20.02 6.73 -10.87
C PHE A 22 20.33 8.10 -10.26
N GLY A 23 21.49 8.68 -10.61
CA GLY A 23 21.94 9.91 -9.96
C GLY A 23 22.26 9.71 -8.47
N PRO A 24 22.23 10.78 -7.66
CA PRO A 24 22.48 10.70 -6.23
C PRO A 24 21.31 10.01 -5.51
N VAL A 25 21.59 8.88 -4.89
CA VAL A 25 20.62 8.10 -4.10
C VAL A 25 20.92 8.25 -2.62
N ALA A 26 19.87 8.46 -1.82
CA ALA A 26 19.98 8.60 -0.37
C ALA A 26 20.59 7.34 0.29
N SER A 27 21.32 7.55 1.38
CA SER A 27 21.78 6.43 2.20
C SER A 27 20.63 5.69 2.86
N THR A 28 20.82 4.42 3.18
CA THR A 28 19.83 3.61 3.94
C THR A 28 19.42 4.28 5.25
N ALA A 29 20.37 4.89 5.96
CA ALA A 29 20.10 5.63 7.20
C ALA A 29 19.27 6.89 6.96
N THR A 30 19.46 7.57 5.83
CA THR A 30 18.63 8.73 5.46
C THR A 30 17.21 8.29 5.08
N ALA A 31 17.08 7.25 4.27
CA ALA A 31 15.79 6.70 3.91
C ALA A 31 15.00 6.23 5.15
N TRP A 32 15.69 5.56 6.08
CA TRP A 32 15.08 5.13 7.34
C TRP A 32 14.56 6.32 8.15
N ARG A 33 15.36 7.36 8.34
CA ARG A 33 14.94 8.58 9.06
C ARG A 33 13.74 9.28 8.42
N VAL A 34 13.67 9.30 7.09
CA VAL A 34 12.50 9.85 6.38
C VAL A 34 11.25 9.02 6.68
N LEU A 35 11.34 7.69 6.63
CA LEU A 35 10.20 6.82 6.94
C LEU A 35 9.79 6.94 8.42
N ASP A 36 10.75 7.01 9.33
CA ASP A 36 10.51 7.14 10.78
C ASP A 36 9.89 8.50 11.14
N SER A 37 10.13 9.53 10.33
CA SER A 37 9.53 10.86 10.53
C SER A 37 8.08 10.98 10.05
N VAL A 38 7.54 9.94 9.40
CA VAL A 38 6.15 9.94 8.92
C VAL A 38 5.22 9.59 10.08
N ASP A 39 4.63 10.61 10.69
CA ASP A 39 3.57 10.48 11.67
C ASP A 39 2.19 10.30 11.00
N GLU A 40 1.14 10.14 11.80
CA GLU A 40 -0.24 9.98 11.29
C GLU A 40 -0.69 11.19 10.47
N SER A 41 -0.35 12.41 10.88
CA SER A 41 -0.72 13.64 10.17
C SER A 41 -0.08 13.71 8.79
N LEU A 42 1.21 13.41 8.71
CA LEU A 42 1.93 13.39 7.44
C LEU A 42 1.45 12.23 6.55
N LEU A 43 1.14 11.08 7.14
CA LEU A 43 0.58 9.94 6.42
C LEU A 43 -0.78 10.30 5.78
N ASP A 44 -1.63 11.04 6.49
CA ASP A 44 -2.92 11.49 5.95
C ASP A 44 -2.74 12.52 4.83
N GLN A 45 -1.78 13.42 4.95
CA GLN A 45 -1.42 14.34 3.86
C GLN A 45 -0.93 13.57 2.61
N VAL A 46 -0.10 12.55 2.78
CA VAL A 46 0.34 11.68 1.69
C VAL A 46 -0.84 10.95 1.04
N LYS A 47 -1.77 10.43 1.83
CA LYS A 47 -2.99 9.79 1.32
C LYS A 47 -3.82 10.75 0.48
N LEU A 48 -4.05 11.99 0.97
CA LEU A 48 -4.79 13.03 0.26
C LEU A 48 -4.10 13.42 -1.04
N ALA A 49 -2.79 13.64 -1.01
CA ALA A 49 -2.01 13.98 -2.20
C ALA A 49 -2.07 12.87 -3.27
N ARG A 50 -1.97 11.60 -2.85
CA ARG A 50 -2.13 10.45 -3.74
C ARG A 50 -3.53 10.38 -4.34
N ALA A 51 -4.58 10.63 -3.55
CA ALA A 51 -5.96 10.65 -4.02
C ALA A 51 -6.17 11.73 -5.08
N ALA A 52 -5.70 12.96 -4.83
CA ALA A 52 -5.78 14.06 -5.79
C ALA A 52 -5.00 13.78 -7.09
N THR A 53 -3.82 13.21 -6.98
CA THR A 53 -3.00 12.80 -8.13
C THR A 53 -3.72 11.74 -8.98
N ARG A 54 -4.34 10.76 -8.33
CA ARG A 54 -5.13 9.71 -8.97
C ARG A 54 -6.33 10.30 -9.71
N GLU A 55 -7.09 11.15 -9.05
CA GLU A 55 -8.23 11.85 -9.64
C GLU A 55 -7.81 12.60 -10.90
N ARG A 56 -6.71 13.33 -10.83
CA ARG A 56 -6.16 14.04 -11.99
C ARG A 56 -5.73 13.09 -13.11
N ALA A 57 -5.09 11.98 -12.79
CA ALA A 57 -4.67 10.99 -13.76
C ALA A 57 -5.88 10.34 -14.46
N TRP A 58 -6.93 10.02 -13.73
CA TRP A 58 -8.15 9.46 -14.29
C TRP A 58 -8.90 10.46 -15.16
N TRP A 59 -8.95 11.71 -14.74
CA TRP A 59 -9.52 12.78 -15.55
C TRP A 59 -8.78 12.92 -16.90
N LEU A 60 -7.46 12.99 -16.88
CA LEU A 60 -6.63 13.07 -18.09
C LEU A 60 -6.84 11.86 -19.03
N ARG A 61 -7.01 10.66 -18.45
CA ARG A 61 -7.34 9.48 -19.27
C ARG A 61 -8.70 9.61 -19.93
N GLY A 62 -9.69 10.13 -19.20
CA GLY A 62 -11.04 10.39 -19.74
C GLY A 62 -11.00 11.39 -20.89
N GLU A 63 -10.31 12.52 -20.72
CA GLU A 63 -10.13 13.52 -21.78
C GLU A 63 -9.42 12.95 -23.03
N ALA A 64 -8.47 12.04 -22.82
CA ALA A 64 -7.80 11.33 -23.92
C ALA A 64 -8.65 10.23 -24.56
N GLY A 65 -9.92 10.08 -24.18
CA GLY A 65 -10.84 9.04 -24.70
C GLY A 65 -10.44 7.60 -24.30
N ARG A 66 -9.53 7.43 -23.36
CA ARG A 66 -9.00 6.10 -22.97
C ARG A 66 -9.80 5.41 -21.88
N GLY A 67 -10.74 6.08 -21.23
CA GLY A 67 -11.59 5.50 -20.18
C GLY A 67 -10.87 4.69 -19.11
N VAL A 68 -11.63 4.00 -18.28
CA VAL A 68 -11.11 3.00 -17.32
C VAL A 68 -10.96 1.66 -18.07
N LEU A 69 -9.84 0.96 -17.84
CA LEU A 69 -9.62 -0.35 -18.42
C LEU A 69 -10.70 -1.33 -17.94
N ALA A 70 -11.23 -2.13 -18.85
CA ALA A 70 -12.20 -3.17 -18.50
C ALA A 70 -11.50 -4.32 -17.75
N VAL A 71 -12.15 -4.78 -16.70
CA VAL A 71 -11.71 -5.94 -15.92
C VAL A 71 -12.44 -7.18 -16.43
N ARG A 72 -11.75 -8.31 -16.44
CA ARG A 72 -12.35 -9.61 -16.72
C ARG A 72 -12.31 -10.48 -15.46
N CYS A 73 -13.48 -10.88 -14.99
CA CYS A 73 -13.62 -11.83 -13.92
C CYS A 73 -14.25 -13.13 -14.46
N ALA A 74 -13.60 -14.26 -14.28
CA ALA A 74 -14.04 -15.56 -14.79
C ALA A 74 -14.43 -15.54 -16.30
N GLY A 75 -13.69 -14.78 -17.11
CA GLY A 75 -13.94 -14.66 -18.55
C GLY A 75 -15.01 -13.63 -18.96
N THR A 76 -15.74 -13.07 -17.99
CA THR A 76 -16.79 -12.06 -18.23
C THR A 76 -16.23 -10.66 -18.00
N VAL A 77 -16.57 -9.71 -18.87
CA VAL A 77 -16.23 -8.30 -18.68
C VAL A 77 -17.11 -7.71 -17.59
N VAL A 78 -16.49 -7.17 -16.56
CA VAL A 78 -17.17 -6.47 -15.46
C VAL A 78 -17.15 -4.97 -15.77
N PRO A 79 -18.33 -4.32 -15.85
CA PRO A 79 -18.39 -2.88 -16.10
C PRO A 79 -18.01 -2.07 -14.84
N GLY A 80 -17.41 -0.90 -15.04
CA GLY A 80 -17.10 0.05 -13.97
C GLY A 80 -15.78 -0.23 -13.26
N LEU A 81 -15.66 0.30 -12.04
CA LEU A 81 -14.48 0.13 -11.19
C LEU A 81 -14.62 -1.13 -10.35
N VAL A 82 -13.60 -1.96 -10.38
CA VAL A 82 -13.50 -3.18 -9.57
C VAL A 82 -12.44 -2.95 -8.50
N ILE A 83 -12.85 -3.03 -7.24
CA ILE A 83 -11.96 -2.87 -6.09
C ILE A 83 -11.81 -4.22 -5.40
N ASP A 84 -10.59 -4.72 -5.40
CA ASP A 84 -10.22 -5.92 -4.65
C ASP A 84 -9.81 -5.55 -3.24
N LEU A 85 -10.34 -6.31 -2.28
CA LEU A 85 -9.95 -6.24 -0.88
C LEU A 85 -9.25 -7.54 -0.52
N ASP A 86 -7.99 -7.42 -0.12
CA ASP A 86 -7.18 -8.57 0.30
C ASP A 86 -6.64 -8.38 1.71
N ALA A 87 -6.60 -9.48 2.44
CA ALA A 87 -6.04 -9.57 3.77
C ALA A 87 -5.00 -10.68 3.82
N THR A 88 -3.74 -10.28 3.74
CA THR A 88 -2.62 -11.22 3.68
C THR A 88 -1.81 -11.23 4.97
N LEU A 89 -1.25 -12.38 5.38
CA LEU A 89 -0.39 -12.46 6.54
C LEU A 89 1.03 -12.01 6.19
N VAL A 90 1.55 -11.07 6.98
CA VAL A 90 2.96 -10.68 6.97
C VAL A 90 3.59 -11.18 8.25
N THR A 91 4.45 -12.20 8.16
CA THR A 91 5.14 -12.76 9.33
C THR A 91 6.33 -11.89 9.73
N CYS A 92 6.58 -11.81 11.04
CA CYS A 92 7.80 -11.23 11.61
C CYS A 92 8.45 -12.20 12.57
N HIS A 93 9.78 -12.06 12.74
CA HIS A 93 10.58 -13.00 13.53
C HIS A 93 10.59 -12.68 15.04
N SER A 94 9.91 -11.63 15.45
CA SER A 94 9.89 -11.19 16.85
C SER A 94 8.62 -10.41 17.15
N GLU A 95 8.36 -10.20 18.44
CA GLU A 95 7.30 -9.33 18.95
C GLU A 95 7.64 -7.85 18.61
N LYS A 96 7.30 -7.44 17.41
CA LYS A 96 7.42 -6.03 16.99
C LYS A 96 6.19 -5.26 17.39
N GLN A 97 6.34 -3.94 17.50
CA GLN A 97 5.23 -3.05 17.84
C GLN A 97 4.02 -3.31 16.96
N GLY A 98 2.86 -3.56 17.57
CA GLY A 98 1.61 -3.84 16.87
C GLY A 98 1.51 -5.22 16.22
N SER A 99 2.53 -6.07 16.33
CA SER A 99 2.42 -7.48 15.91
C SER A 99 1.60 -8.30 16.91
N ALA A 100 1.02 -9.39 16.47
CA ALA A 100 0.28 -10.31 17.32
C ALA A 100 0.45 -11.76 16.82
N PRO A 101 0.16 -12.76 17.68
CA PRO A 101 0.11 -14.13 17.26
C PRO A 101 -0.85 -14.33 16.09
N THR A 102 -0.43 -15.10 15.09
CA THR A 102 -1.24 -15.42 13.92
C THR A 102 -1.86 -16.81 14.06
N TYR A 103 -2.88 -17.11 13.28
CA TYR A 103 -3.48 -18.45 13.23
C TYR A 103 -2.51 -19.53 12.70
N LYS A 104 -1.38 -19.14 12.11
CA LYS A 104 -0.30 -20.02 11.65
C LYS A 104 0.78 -20.25 12.71
N HIS A 105 0.49 -19.99 13.98
CA HIS A 105 1.40 -20.20 15.13
C HIS A 105 2.71 -19.39 15.06
N GLY A 106 2.70 -18.24 14.39
CA GLY A 106 3.80 -17.26 14.36
C GLY A 106 3.34 -15.91 14.85
N TYR A 107 4.25 -14.93 14.81
CA TYR A 107 3.93 -13.53 15.03
C TYR A 107 3.87 -12.77 13.71
N GLY A 108 3.05 -11.72 13.65
CA GLY A 108 3.00 -10.91 12.46
C GLY A 108 1.86 -9.91 12.44
N TYR A 109 1.56 -9.48 11.23
CA TYR A 109 0.49 -8.54 10.91
C TYR A 109 -0.47 -9.18 9.91
N HIS A 110 -1.70 -8.67 9.91
CA HIS A 110 -2.72 -9.05 8.95
C HIS A 110 -3.28 -7.80 8.26
N PRO A 111 -2.46 -7.12 7.43
CA PRO A 111 -2.90 -5.92 6.73
C PRO A 111 -4.12 -6.20 5.87
N LEU A 112 -5.00 -5.22 5.79
CA LEU A 112 -6.08 -5.17 4.82
C LEU A 112 -5.71 -4.17 3.73
N LEU A 113 -5.67 -4.61 2.51
CA LEU A 113 -5.27 -3.83 1.35
C LEU A 113 -6.45 -3.68 0.39
N ALA A 114 -6.52 -2.54 -0.28
CA ALA A 114 -7.50 -2.27 -1.33
C ALA A 114 -6.77 -1.90 -2.61
N TRP A 115 -7.11 -2.57 -3.69
CA TRP A 115 -6.53 -2.38 -5.02
C TRP A 115 -7.61 -2.06 -6.03
N LEU A 116 -7.30 -1.20 -7.00
CA LEU A 116 -8.13 -1.04 -8.18
C LEU A 116 -7.66 -2.03 -9.24
N ASP A 117 -8.43 -3.08 -9.49
CA ASP A 117 -8.08 -4.14 -10.43
C ASP A 117 -7.92 -3.61 -11.86
N ASN A 118 -8.74 -2.62 -12.24
CA ASN A 118 -8.67 -1.97 -13.54
C ASN A 118 -7.28 -1.43 -13.93
N THR A 119 -6.46 -1.07 -12.96
CA THR A 119 -5.14 -0.45 -13.18
C THR A 119 -4.02 -1.11 -12.40
N GLY A 120 -4.33 -2.05 -11.50
CA GLY A 120 -3.39 -2.62 -10.55
C GLY A 120 -2.91 -1.64 -9.48
N GLU A 121 -3.67 -0.57 -9.24
CA GLU A 121 -3.26 0.53 -8.37
C GLU A 121 -3.65 0.28 -6.92
N ALA A 122 -2.70 0.42 -5.98
CA ALA A 122 -2.98 0.40 -4.56
C ALA A 122 -3.76 1.65 -4.14
N LEU A 123 -5.00 1.48 -3.68
CA LEU A 123 -5.87 2.57 -3.25
C LEU A 123 -5.65 2.93 -1.77
N ALA A 124 -5.67 1.92 -0.91
CA ALA A 124 -5.56 2.09 0.53
C ALA A 124 -4.94 0.85 1.18
N GLY A 125 -4.44 1.03 2.39
CA GLY A 125 -3.96 -0.06 3.22
C GLY A 125 -4.11 0.28 4.69
N MET A 126 -4.44 -0.74 5.48
CA MET A 126 -4.53 -0.66 6.94
C MET A 126 -3.69 -1.78 7.54
N LEU A 127 -2.66 -1.42 8.30
CA LEU A 127 -1.90 -2.40 9.07
C LEU A 127 -2.72 -2.84 10.27
N ARG A 128 -2.95 -4.14 10.39
CA ARG A 128 -3.70 -4.74 11.50
C ARG A 128 -2.82 -5.79 12.19
N PRO A 129 -3.02 -6.03 13.49
CA PRO A 129 -2.32 -7.11 14.20
C PRO A 129 -2.64 -8.48 13.59
N GLY A 130 -1.71 -9.43 13.76
CA GLY A 130 -1.77 -10.74 13.12
C GLY A 130 -2.98 -11.60 13.47
N ASN A 131 -3.65 -11.30 14.60
CA ASN A 131 -4.89 -11.94 15.05
C ASN A 131 -6.16 -11.22 14.59
N ALA A 132 -6.06 -10.20 13.74
CA ALA A 132 -7.23 -9.51 13.21
C ALA A 132 -8.05 -10.47 12.32
N ASN A 133 -9.37 -10.45 12.50
CA ASN A 133 -10.28 -11.23 11.66
C ASN A 133 -10.27 -10.73 10.21
N ALA A 134 -10.53 -11.61 9.27
CA ALA A 134 -10.69 -11.23 7.85
C ALA A 134 -11.88 -10.29 7.65
N GLU A 135 -12.91 -10.38 8.50
CA GLU A 135 -14.08 -9.53 8.44
C GLU A 135 -13.79 -8.09 8.85
N CYS A 136 -14.13 -7.15 7.98
CA CYS A 136 -14.11 -5.72 8.26
C CYS A 136 -15.35 -5.33 9.09
N ARG A 137 -15.34 -5.55 10.41
CA ARG A 137 -16.37 -4.99 11.28
C ARG A 137 -16.20 -3.47 11.31
N ARG A 138 -17.13 -2.73 10.71
CA ARG A 138 -17.29 -1.30 10.96
C ARG A 138 -17.48 -1.12 12.47
N ARG A 139 -16.56 -0.44 13.15
CA ARG A 139 -16.84 0.10 14.49
C ARG A 139 -17.93 1.15 14.28
N PRO A 140 -19.06 1.07 15.02
CA PRO A 140 -20.02 2.15 14.98
C PRO A 140 -19.31 3.42 15.47
N HIS A 141 -19.44 4.50 14.69
CA HIS A 141 -18.99 5.82 15.11
C HIS A 141 -19.62 6.11 16.46
N GLN A 142 -18.81 6.17 17.51
CA GLN A 142 -19.21 6.73 18.78
C GLN A 142 -19.48 8.22 18.54
N ARG A 143 -20.74 8.58 18.43
CA ARG A 143 -21.14 10.00 18.42
C ARG A 143 -20.92 10.48 19.84
N ASP A 144 -19.89 11.29 20.03
CA ASP A 144 -19.73 12.05 21.27
C ASP A 144 -20.97 12.93 21.44
N ARG A 145 -21.60 12.77 22.60
CA ARG A 145 -22.72 13.62 23.05
C ARG A 145 -22.16 14.82 23.79
#